data_0c60d5c23d93c3fc30c007cfd628f38f
#
_entry.id   0c60d5c23d93c3fc30c007cfd628f38f
#
_cell.length_a   1.000
_cell.length_b   1.000
_cell.length_c   1.000
_cell.angle_alpha   90.00
_cell.angle_beta   90.00
_cell.angle_gamma   90.00
#
_symmetry.space_group_name_H-M   'P 1'
#
loop_
_entity.id
_entity.type
_entity.pdbx_description
1 polymer ?
#
loop_
_entity_poly.entity_id
_entity_poly.type
_entity_poly.pdbx_seq_one_letter_code
_entity_poly.pdbx_strand_id
1 'polypeptide(L)'
;PLVKGQPLQSGHVSHEKEEIGLSAYLPSETRGMFIPAVAARAVGGLVKSGETVDVICASRGPAYGQTVVFRDVQVMEVVRDRSSDEFQGALVLLSPAECEIIASSLENSSVYLSLVPRSSGVHSDYIQGGYGNR
;
A
#
# COMPACT_ATOMS: atom_id res chain seq x y z
N PRO A 1 -17.17 9.11 -16.67
CA PRO A 1 -16.06 8.99 -15.75
C PRO A 1 -15.91 7.58 -15.22
N LEU A 2 -14.74 7.29 -14.75
CA LEU A 2 -14.51 5.99 -14.18
C LEU A 2 -15.29 5.83 -12.91
N VAL A 3 -15.73 4.61 -12.70
CA VAL A 3 -16.43 4.28 -11.50
C VAL A 3 -15.41 4.19 -10.36
N LYS A 4 -15.74 4.86 -9.28
CA LYS A 4 -14.91 4.78 -8.13
C LYS A 4 -14.88 3.35 -7.62
N GLY A 5 -13.73 2.86 -7.30
CA GLY A 5 -13.61 1.49 -6.86
C GLY A 5 -13.40 0.50 -7.98
N GLN A 6 -13.40 0.97 -9.20
CA GLN A 6 -13.08 0.08 -10.31
C GLN A 6 -11.67 -0.45 -10.14
N PRO A 7 -11.46 -1.76 -10.26
CA PRO A 7 -10.12 -2.29 -10.02
C PRO A 7 -9.14 -1.77 -11.05
N LEU A 8 -7.95 -1.50 -10.60
CA LEU A 8 -6.86 -1.11 -11.47
C LEU A 8 -6.09 -2.37 -11.85
N GLN A 9 -5.52 -2.34 -13.03
CA GLN A 9 -4.72 -3.46 -13.43
C GLN A 9 -3.43 -3.47 -12.65
N SER A 10 -3.08 -4.64 -12.18
CA SER A 10 -1.85 -4.82 -11.47
C SER A 10 -0.68 -4.42 -12.34
N GLY A 11 0.22 -3.62 -11.82
CA GLY A 11 1.43 -3.26 -12.51
C GLY A 11 1.37 -2.01 -13.36
N HIS A 12 0.18 -1.48 -13.60
CA HIS A 12 0.06 -0.34 -14.48
C HIS A 12 -1.04 0.59 -14.01
N VAL A 13 -0.79 1.88 -14.16
CA VAL A 13 -1.85 2.87 -14.03
C VAL A 13 -2.69 2.77 -15.28
N SER A 14 -4.00 2.79 -15.14
CA SER A 14 -4.88 2.64 -16.30
C SER A 14 -4.70 3.82 -17.24
N HIS A 15 -4.87 3.54 -18.53
CA HIS A 15 -4.71 4.57 -19.55
C HIS A 15 -5.65 5.73 -19.33
N GLU A 16 -6.88 5.43 -18.97
CA GLU A 16 -7.86 6.50 -18.72
C GLU A 16 -7.42 7.40 -17.57
N LYS A 17 -6.87 6.81 -16.52
CA LYS A 17 -6.43 7.60 -15.38
C LYS A 17 -5.25 8.47 -15.74
N GLU A 18 -4.37 7.97 -16.59
CA GLU A 18 -3.25 8.78 -17.03
C GLU A 18 -3.70 10.00 -17.82
N GLU A 19 -4.69 9.81 -18.69
CA GLU A 19 -5.18 10.91 -19.51
C GLU A 19 -5.93 11.96 -18.71
N ILE A 20 -6.72 11.54 -17.75
CA ILE A 20 -7.53 12.47 -16.98
C ILE A 20 -6.75 13.06 -15.81
N GLY A 21 -5.82 12.29 -15.30
CA GLY A 21 -5.08 12.67 -14.12
C GLY A 21 -5.63 11.95 -12.90
N LEU A 22 -4.71 11.39 -12.11
CA LEU A 22 -5.12 10.58 -10.96
C LEU A 22 -5.90 11.37 -9.93
N SER A 23 -5.65 12.67 -9.84
CA SER A 23 -6.32 13.47 -8.82
C SER A 23 -7.83 13.46 -8.97
N ALA A 24 -8.34 13.19 -10.18
CA ALA A 24 -9.78 13.13 -10.38
C ALA A 24 -10.44 11.97 -9.66
N TYR A 25 -9.65 11.00 -9.23
CA TYR A 25 -10.19 9.80 -8.60
C TYR A 25 -9.94 9.73 -7.11
N LEU A 26 -9.35 10.76 -6.54
CA LEU A 26 -9.05 10.77 -5.11
C LEU A 26 -10.22 11.38 -4.33
N PRO A 27 -10.60 10.77 -3.21
CA PRO A 27 -11.59 11.39 -2.33
C PRO A 27 -11.06 12.71 -1.82
N SER A 28 -11.96 13.64 -1.53
CA SER A 28 -11.53 14.90 -0.98
C SER A 28 -10.85 14.65 0.37
N GLU A 29 -9.92 15.49 0.71
CA GLU A 29 -9.18 15.42 1.96
C GLU A 29 -8.21 14.26 2.04
N THR A 30 -7.97 13.58 0.91
CA THR A 30 -6.92 12.58 0.84
C THR A 30 -5.83 13.03 -0.10
N ARG A 31 -4.75 12.33 -0.04
CA ARG A 31 -3.61 12.54 -0.93
C ARG A 31 -3.15 11.19 -1.43
N GLY A 32 -2.76 11.15 -2.69
CA GLY A 32 -2.14 9.95 -3.24
C GLY A 32 -0.63 10.07 -3.09
N MET A 33 -0.01 9.06 -2.52
CA MET A 33 1.42 9.09 -2.31
C MET A 33 2.01 7.73 -2.64
N PHE A 34 3.14 7.73 -3.34
CA PHE A 34 3.82 6.49 -3.68
C PHE A 34 4.73 6.08 -2.53
N ILE A 35 4.57 4.85 -2.08
CA ILE A 35 5.40 4.28 -1.04
C ILE A 35 6.28 3.23 -1.68
N PRO A 36 7.58 3.50 -1.83
CA PRO A 36 8.47 2.51 -2.41
C PRO A 36 8.71 1.36 -1.43
N ALA A 37 8.70 0.15 -1.95
CA ALA A 37 8.96 -1.01 -1.13
C ALA A 37 9.41 -2.15 -2.02
N VAL A 38 10.30 -2.98 -1.52
CA VAL A 38 10.71 -4.16 -2.28
C VAL A 38 9.74 -5.30 -2.01
N ALA A 39 9.64 -6.21 -2.97
CA ALA A 39 8.68 -7.30 -2.87
C ALA A 39 8.85 -8.10 -1.58
N ALA A 40 10.08 -8.34 -1.19
CA ALA A 40 10.35 -9.17 0.00
C ALA A 40 9.76 -8.56 1.27
N ARG A 41 9.54 -7.25 1.28
CA ARG A 41 8.96 -6.56 2.44
C ARG A 41 7.52 -6.17 2.23
N ALA A 42 6.92 -6.62 1.15
CA ALA A 42 5.56 -6.25 0.77
C ALA A 42 4.77 -7.48 0.41
N VAL A 43 4.72 -8.42 1.34
CA VAL A 43 3.97 -9.67 1.18
C VAL A 43 4.40 -10.40 -0.09
N GLY A 44 5.72 -10.41 -0.35
CA GLY A 44 6.23 -11.07 -1.55
C GLY A 44 5.78 -10.42 -2.84
N GLY A 45 5.33 -9.18 -2.78
CA GLY A 45 4.84 -8.49 -3.96
C GLY A 45 3.42 -8.86 -4.32
N LEU A 46 2.68 -9.48 -3.42
CA LEU A 46 1.32 -9.95 -3.69
C LEU A 46 0.23 -8.94 -3.32
N VAL A 47 0.62 -7.77 -2.86
CA VAL A 47 -0.33 -6.71 -2.56
C VAL A 47 -1.04 -6.30 -3.84
N LYS A 48 -2.34 -6.09 -3.77
CA LYS A 48 -3.14 -5.72 -4.94
C LYS A 48 -3.89 -4.42 -4.72
N SER A 49 -4.27 -3.81 -5.83
CA SER A 49 -5.10 -2.61 -5.78
C SER A 49 -6.38 -2.89 -5.02
N GLY A 50 -6.79 -1.94 -4.23
CA GLY A 50 -8.03 -2.05 -3.47
C GLY A 50 -7.85 -2.69 -2.11
N GLU A 51 -6.69 -3.24 -1.84
CA GLU A 51 -6.44 -3.83 -0.54
C GLU A 51 -6.02 -2.77 0.47
N THR A 52 -6.10 -3.12 1.75
CA THR A 52 -5.70 -2.26 2.83
C THR A 52 -4.44 -2.84 3.46
N VAL A 53 -3.49 -1.98 3.75
CA VAL A 53 -2.23 -2.41 4.34
C VAL A 53 -1.88 -1.52 5.51
N ASP A 54 -1.04 -2.04 6.39
CA ASP A 54 -0.32 -1.20 7.33
C ASP A 54 1.04 -0.91 6.72
N VAL A 55 1.45 0.33 6.79
CA VAL A 55 2.76 0.76 6.30
C VAL A 55 3.66 0.89 7.52
N ILE A 56 4.72 0.11 7.54
CA ILE A 56 5.60 0.03 8.70
C ILE A 56 6.97 0.55 8.27
N CYS A 57 7.38 1.64 8.91
CA CYS A 57 8.67 2.24 8.64
C CYS A 57 9.61 1.94 9.80
N ALA A 58 10.52 1.03 9.58
CA ALA A 58 11.48 0.62 10.62
C ALA A 58 12.75 1.42 10.44
N SER A 59 13.11 2.20 11.45
CA SER A 59 14.24 3.11 11.38
C SER A 59 15.56 2.39 11.24
N ARG A 60 16.45 3.03 10.50
CA ARG A 60 17.83 2.60 10.37
C ARG A 60 18.72 3.66 11.00
N GLY A 61 19.96 3.32 11.23
CA GLY A 61 20.92 4.27 11.76
C GLY A 61 20.72 4.56 13.23
N PRO A 62 20.96 5.78 13.66
CA PRO A 62 20.97 6.10 15.10
C PRO A 62 19.65 5.81 15.80
N ALA A 63 18.55 5.86 15.06
CA ALA A 63 17.24 5.59 15.63
C ALA A 63 16.84 4.13 15.45
N TYR A 64 17.81 3.27 15.26
CA TYR A 64 17.58 1.86 15.05
C TYR A 64 16.68 1.29 16.14
N GLY A 65 15.70 0.51 15.76
CA GLY A 65 14.76 -0.08 16.70
C GLY A 65 13.47 0.67 16.83
N GLN A 66 13.40 1.90 16.33
CA GLN A 66 12.15 2.65 16.36
C GLN A 66 11.35 2.35 15.11
N THR A 67 10.04 2.32 15.27
CA THR A 67 9.14 1.98 14.19
C THR A 67 7.98 2.95 14.18
N VAL A 68 7.63 3.42 12.99
CA VAL A 68 6.45 4.23 12.78
C VAL A 68 5.48 3.42 11.95
N VAL A 69 4.25 3.31 12.40
CA VAL A 69 3.26 2.50 11.70
C VAL A 69 2.07 3.37 11.31
N PHE A 70 1.67 3.25 10.05
CA PHE A 70 0.47 3.89 9.54
C PHE A 70 -0.52 2.78 9.24
N ARG A 71 -1.62 2.75 9.98
CA ARG A 71 -2.54 1.63 9.90
C ARG A 71 -3.67 1.88 8.94
N ASP A 72 -4.16 0.79 8.36
CA ASP A 72 -5.37 0.81 7.52
C ASP A 72 -5.24 1.77 6.36
N VAL A 73 -4.13 1.69 5.67
CA VAL A 73 -3.86 2.54 4.51
C VAL A 73 -4.38 1.84 3.27
N GLN A 74 -5.17 2.55 2.50
CA GLN A 74 -5.78 1.95 1.31
C GLN A 74 -4.84 2.04 0.12
N VAL A 75 -4.65 0.90 -0.55
CA VAL A 75 -3.82 0.82 -1.74
C VAL A 75 -4.69 1.17 -2.94
N MET A 76 -4.28 2.21 -3.66
CA MET A 76 -4.99 2.61 -4.86
C MET A 76 -4.45 1.87 -6.07
N GLU A 77 -3.16 1.71 -6.14
CA GLU A 77 -2.51 1.08 -7.27
C GLU A 77 -1.21 0.45 -6.83
N VAL A 78 -0.85 -0.67 -7.46
CA VAL A 78 0.45 -1.30 -7.26
C VAL A 78 1.31 -0.93 -8.46
N VAL A 79 2.53 -0.51 -8.21
CA VAL A 79 3.44 -0.07 -9.26
C VAL A 79 4.49 -1.13 -9.49
N ARG A 80 4.63 -1.55 -10.73
CA ARG A 80 5.62 -2.54 -11.13
C ARG A 80 6.43 -2.02 -12.30
N ASP A 81 7.63 -2.54 -12.43
CA ASP A 81 8.46 -2.19 -13.57
C ASP A 81 7.82 -2.74 -14.84
N ARG A 82 7.72 -1.93 -15.87
CA ARG A 82 7.01 -2.33 -17.07
C ARG A 82 7.70 -3.47 -17.82
N SER A 83 9.01 -3.52 -17.76
CA SER A 83 9.72 -4.56 -18.52
C SER A 83 9.90 -5.84 -17.71
N SER A 84 10.17 -5.74 -16.41
CA SER A 84 10.46 -6.92 -15.60
C SER A 84 9.27 -7.36 -14.76
N ASP A 85 8.25 -6.53 -14.65
CA ASP A 85 7.09 -6.79 -13.79
C ASP A 85 7.47 -6.85 -12.31
N GLU A 86 8.62 -6.32 -11.97
CA GLU A 86 9.08 -6.35 -10.58
C GLU A 86 8.30 -5.33 -9.75
N PHE A 87 7.86 -5.75 -8.57
CA PHE A 87 7.12 -4.90 -7.66
C PHE A 87 8.02 -3.76 -7.19
N GLN A 88 7.52 -2.53 -7.26
CA GLN A 88 8.30 -1.36 -6.88
C GLN A 88 7.68 -0.59 -5.72
N GLY A 89 6.42 -0.79 -5.45
CA GLY A 89 5.76 -0.10 -4.37
C GLY A 89 4.29 0.07 -4.64
N ALA A 90 3.66 0.89 -3.81
CA ALA A 90 2.22 1.09 -3.87
C ALA A 90 1.87 2.56 -3.81
N LEU A 91 0.88 2.93 -4.61
CA LEU A 91 0.28 4.25 -4.53
C LEU A 91 -0.86 4.15 -3.53
N VAL A 92 -0.77 4.92 -2.46
CA VAL A 92 -1.72 4.79 -1.35
C VAL A 92 -2.42 6.11 -1.07
N LEU A 93 -3.54 6.01 -0.35
CA LEU A 93 -4.30 7.18 0.06
C LEU A 93 -3.99 7.50 1.51
N LEU A 94 -3.63 8.75 1.76
CA LEU A 94 -3.26 9.20 3.09
C LEU A 94 -3.89 10.56 3.34
N SER A 95 -4.00 10.94 4.60
CA SER A 95 -4.37 12.31 4.92
C SER A 95 -3.16 13.20 4.69
N PRO A 96 -3.37 14.52 4.55
CA PRO A 96 -2.23 15.42 4.40
C PRO A 96 -1.23 15.32 5.55
N ALA A 97 -1.72 15.18 6.77
CA ALA A 97 -0.83 15.08 7.92
C ALA A 97 0.00 13.80 7.86
N GLU A 98 -0.62 12.71 7.44
CA GLU A 98 0.10 11.45 7.31
C GLU A 98 1.17 11.53 6.25
N CYS A 99 0.90 12.25 5.17
CA CYS A 99 1.90 12.41 4.11
C CYS A 99 3.16 13.08 4.63
N GLU A 100 2.99 14.09 5.47
CA GLU A 100 4.15 14.80 6.00
C GLU A 100 4.98 13.90 6.91
N ILE A 101 4.31 13.13 7.75
CA ILE A 101 5.00 12.25 8.67
C ILE A 101 5.73 11.14 7.92
N ILE A 102 5.03 10.54 6.95
CA ILE A 102 5.62 9.41 6.25
C ILE A 102 6.78 9.84 5.36
N ALA A 103 6.69 11.03 4.77
CA ALA A 103 7.79 11.53 3.95
C ALA A 103 9.06 11.62 4.76
N SER A 104 8.94 12.11 5.99
CA SER A 104 10.07 12.18 6.89
C SER A 104 10.58 10.79 7.27
N SER A 105 9.64 9.87 7.52
CA SER A 105 10.00 8.51 7.93
C SER A 105 10.72 7.74 6.84
N LEU A 106 10.35 7.98 5.58
CA LEU A 106 10.94 7.23 4.48
C LEU A 106 12.42 7.51 4.29
N GLU A 107 12.90 8.64 4.77
CA GLU A 107 14.29 9.03 4.54
C GLU A 107 15.29 8.07 5.15
N ASN A 108 14.97 7.51 6.31
CA ASN A 108 15.90 6.66 7.03
C ASN A 108 15.25 5.37 7.51
N SER A 109 14.35 4.82 6.72
CA SER A 109 13.61 3.64 7.16
C SER A 109 13.62 2.55 6.10
N SER A 110 13.50 1.32 6.57
CA SER A 110 13.10 0.22 5.72
C SER A 110 11.58 0.14 5.78
N VAL A 111 10.95 -0.02 4.65
CA VAL A 111 9.50 0.01 4.56
C VAL A 111 8.96 -1.38 4.36
N TYR A 112 7.99 -1.74 5.19
CA TYR A 112 7.29 -3.02 5.08
C TYR A 112 5.82 -2.74 4.91
N LEU A 113 5.16 -3.55 4.11
CA LEU A 113 3.71 -3.51 3.96
C LEU A 113 3.15 -4.81 4.49
N SER A 114 2.13 -4.69 5.32
CA SER A 114 1.49 -5.84 5.91
C SER A 114 0.01 -5.79 5.53
N LEU A 115 -0.55 -6.90 5.09
CA LEU A 115 -1.94 -6.92 4.65
C LEU A 115 -2.90 -6.89 5.82
N VAL A 116 -3.92 -6.09 5.69
CA VAL A 116 -4.99 -6.04 6.67
C VAL A 116 -6.11 -6.93 6.16
N PRO A 117 -6.62 -7.82 7.01
CA PRO A 117 -7.67 -8.73 6.56
C PRO A 117 -8.94 -7.98 6.19
N ARG A 118 -9.66 -8.54 5.24
CA ARG A 118 -11.00 -8.07 4.95
C ARG A 118 -11.93 -8.50 6.07
N SER A 119 -12.97 -7.70 6.29
CA SER A 119 -13.91 -8.02 7.33
C SER A 119 -14.96 -8.99 6.81
N SER A 120 -14.55 -10.09 6.20
CA SER A 120 -15.46 -11.11 5.69
C SER A 120 -15.20 -12.41 6.42
N GLY A 121 -16.15 -13.32 6.31
CA GLY A 121 -16.03 -14.59 7.00
C GLY A 121 -14.93 -15.50 6.46
N VAL A 122 -14.51 -15.26 5.25
CA VAL A 122 -13.48 -16.10 4.64
C VAL A 122 -12.20 -16.07 5.46
N HIS A 123 -11.87 -14.91 5.95
CA HIS A 123 -10.67 -14.74 6.74
C HIS A 123 -10.67 -15.63 7.98
N SER A 124 -11.78 -15.68 8.68
CA SER A 124 -11.87 -16.50 9.88
C SER A 124 -11.62 -17.96 9.62
N ASP A 125 -12.24 -18.47 8.57
CA ASP A 125 -12.09 -19.87 8.25
C ASP A 125 -10.65 -20.21 7.94
N TYR A 126 -10.01 -19.36 7.20
CA TYR A 126 -8.62 -19.59 6.86
C TYR A 126 -7.74 -19.64 8.09
N ILE A 127 -7.94 -18.70 8.99
CA ILE A 127 -7.14 -18.63 10.21
C ILE A 127 -7.32 -19.89 11.04
N GLN A 128 -8.54 -20.33 11.20
CA GLN A 128 -8.79 -21.52 11.98
C GLN A 128 -8.14 -22.74 11.38
N GLY A 129 -8.15 -22.84 10.06
CA GLY A 129 -7.54 -23.98 9.42
C GLY A 129 -6.04 -23.98 9.53
N GLY A 130 -5.41 -22.83 9.54
CA GLY A 130 -3.97 -22.76 9.56
C GLY A 130 -3.36 -22.61 10.93
N TYR A 131 -4.00 -21.83 11.79
CA TYR A 131 -3.37 -21.45 13.03
C TYR A 131 -4.29 -21.55 14.24
N GLY A 132 -5.45 -22.05 14.05
CA GLY A 132 -6.47 -21.97 15.08
C GLY A 132 -6.11 -22.61 16.39
N ASN A 133 -5.10 -23.39 16.40
CA ASN A 133 -4.77 -24.13 17.60
C ASN A 133 -3.72 -23.52 18.43
N ARG A 134 -3.26 -22.41 18.07
CA ARG A 134 -2.20 -21.81 18.81
C ARG A 134 -2.58 -21.31 20.14
#